data_a8e9c20ce7540abcf3bceaa3b5335558
#
_entry.id   a8e9c20ce7540abcf3bceaa3b5335558
#
_cell.length_a   1.000
_cell.length_b   1.000
_cell.length_c   1.000
_cell.angle_alpha   90.00
_cell.angle_beta   90.00
_cell.angle_gamma   90.00
#
_symmetry.space_group_name_H-M   'P 1'
#
loop_
_entity.id
_entity.type
_entity.pdbx_description
1 polymer ?
#
loop_
_entity_poly.entity_id
_entity_poly.type
_entity_poly.pdbx_seq_one_letter_code
_entity_poly.pdbx_strand_id
1 'polypeptide(L)'
;MKTLGPEAAIPTVVSGTLTTVDHHKISFQHFKNGGLAVIIIAHGYYNSKQCLLLQQLTQALGKEYDIFMFDFRGHGKSSGVFTWTSREGNDLRAVLDFIAPLYSQKGLIAFSMGASISINVLANDKRVDSFVCVSAPSDMSRIDYWVWALDWKKDVAYILFNSQGKIGKGVRPGPFWLAKEKPIDNIGKITIPVMFIHGSRDWVIRPWHSEALYQKTGGLKKIISIKNGPHAEYLMRDYPTQFVAEVKSWFLDTLIKNDS
;
A
#
# COMPACT_ATOMS: atom_id res chain seq x y z
N MET A 1 -2.24 -8.51 44.17
CA MET A 1 -3.25 -8.21 43.13
C MET A 1 -2.50 -7.65 41.95
N LYS A 2 -2.38 -8.39 40.83
CA LYS A 2 -1.85 -7.84 39.58
C LYS A 2 -2.96 -7.00 38.95
N THR A 3 -2.76 -5.70 38.88
CA THR A 3 -3.61 -4.81 38.07
C THR A 3 -3.54 -5.27 36.63
N LEU A 4 -4.64 -5.80 36.12
CA LEU A 4 -4.84 -6.01 34.67
C LEU A 4 -4.68 -4.66 34.02
N GLY A 5 -3.72 -4.54 33.12
CA GLY A 5 -3.57 -3.36 32.26
C GLY A 5 -4.86 -3.14 31.45
N PRO A 6 -5.09 -1.92 30.91
CA PRO A 6 -6.33 -1.62 30.22
C PRO A 6 -6.55 -2.63 29.08
N GLU A 7 -7.72 -3.25 29.12
CA GLU A 7 -8.20 -4.19 28.11
C GLU A 7 -8.16 -3.46 26.74
N ALA A 8 -7.44 -4.02 25.77
CA ALA A 8 -7.31 -3.38 24.46
C ALA A 8 -8.72 -3.21 23.88
N ALA A 9 -9.12 -1.97 23.62
CA ALA A 9 -10.41 -1.65 23.06
C ALA A 9 -10.60 -2.41 21.73
N ILE A 10 -11.77 -3.02 21.56
CA ILE A 10 -12.11 -3.69 20.29
C ILE A 10 -12.23 -2.59 19.21
N PRO A 11 -11.44 -2.65 18.13
CA PRO A 11 -11.47 -1.59 17.13
C PRO A 11 -12.85 -1.50 16.48
N THR A 12 -13.39 -0.29 16.38
CA THR A 12 -14.63 -0.02 15.64
C THR A 12 -14.33 -0.02 14.15
N VAL A 13 -15.07 -0.84 13.38
CA VAL A 13 -14.91 -0.90 11.92
C VAL A 13 -16.05 -0.15 11.24
N VAL A 14 -15.73 0.96 10.58
CA VAL A 14 -16.66 1.74 9.76
C VAL A 14 -16.43 1.37 8.29
N SER A 15 -17.48 0.98 7.60
CA SER A 15 -17.43 0.71 6.15
C SER A 15 -18.31 1.71 5.40
N GLY A 16 -17.90 2.09 4.19
CA GLY A 16 -18.64 3.05 3.39
C GLY A 16 -18.11 3.17 1.96
N THR A 17 -18.56 4.23 1.29
CA THR A 17 -18.11 4.59 -0.05
C THR A 17 -17.79 6.08 -0.13
N LEU A 18 -16.73 6.43 -0.84
CA LEU A 18 -16.37 7.79 -1.25
C LEU A 18 -16.72 7.97 -2.71
N THR A 19 -16.90 9.21 -3.13
CA THR A 19 -17.13 9.52 -4.55
C THR A 19 -15.93 10.31 -5.08
N THR A 20 -15.33 9.83 -6.15
CA THR A 20 -14.22 10.51 -6.82
C THR A 20 -14.70 11.71 -7.64
N VAL A 21 -13.78 12.61 -8.03
CA VAL A 21 -14.06 13.76 -8.89
C VAL A 21 -14.66 13.35 -10.25
N ASP A 22 -14.36 12.15 -10.72
CA ASP A 22 -14.92 11.55 -11.95
C ASP A 22 -16.05 10.55 -11.66
N HIS A 23 -16.77 10.75 -10.54
CA HIS A 23 -18.03 10.10 -10.14
C HIS A 23 -17.98 8.58 -9.92
N HIS A 24 -16.80 8.00 -9.63
CA HIS A 24 -16.69 6.60 -9.22
C HIS A 24 -16.92 6.42 -7.72
N LYS A 25 -17.54 5.31 -7.34
CA LYS A 25 -17.74 4.90 -5.95
C LYS A 25 -16.55 4.07 -5.47
N ILE A 26 -15.83 4.54 -4.46
CA ILE A 26 -14.66 3.88 -3.86
C ILE A 26 -15.05 3.32 -2.49
N SER A 27 -15.06 2.01 -2.39
CA SER A 27 -15.43 1.30 -1.17
C SER A 27 -14.26 1.27 -0.19
N PHE A 28 -14.52 1.57 1.07
CA PHE A 28 -13.52 1.58 2.12
C PHE A 28 -13.92 0.80 3.38
N GLN A 29 -12.93 0.52 4.22
CA GLN A 29 -13.03 0.11 5.62
C GLN A 29 -12.08 0.96 6.45
N HIS A 30 -12.57 1.48 7.56
CA HIS A 30 -11.83 2.29 8.51
C HIS A 30 -11.86 1.61 9.87
N PHE A 31 -10.72 1.10 10.30
CA PHE A 31 -10.51 0.45 11.59
C PHE A 31 -10.05 1.51 12.57
N LYS A 32 -10.93 1.88 13.52
CA LYS A 32 -10.69 2.92 14.51
C LYS A 32 -10.36 2.31 15.85
N ASN A 33 -9.19 2.61 16.35
CA ASN A 33 -8.73 2.26 17.70
C ASN A 33 -8.48 3.50 18.58
N GLY A 34 -8.84 4.68 18.10
CA GLY A 34 -8.61 5.96 18.78
C GLY A 34 -7.18 6.49 18.63
N GLY A 35 -6.44 6.01 17.64
CA GLY A 35 -5.09 6.50 17.33
C GLY A 35 -5.09 7.95 16.85
N LEU A 36 -4.05 8.71 17.21
CA LEU A 36 -3.83 10.08 16.73
C LEU A 36 -3.35 10.11 15.26
N ALA A 37 -2.80 9.02 14.78
CA ALA A 37 -2.33 8.84 13.42
C ALA A 37 -3.13 7.75 12.70
N VAL A 38 -3.31 7.90 11.38
CA VAL A 38 -3.90 6.90 10.51
C VAL A 38 -2.89 6.38 9.51
N ILE A 39 -2.92 5.07 9.27
CA ILE A 39 -2.19 4.44 8.17
C ILE A 39 -3.17 4.07 7.06
N ILE A 40 -2.99 4.67 5.89
CA ILE A 40 -3.74 4.34 4.67
C ILE A 40 -3.04 3.16 3.99
N ILE A 41 -3.80 2.13 3.60
CA ILE A 41 -3.25 0.96 2.87
C ILE A 41 -3.82 0.95 1.45
N ALA A 42 -2.93 1.12 0.46
CA ALA A 42 -3.23 1.10 -0.97
C ALA A 42 -2.75 -0.23 -1.59
N HIS A 43 -3.69 -1.08 -1.98
CA HIS A 43 -3.41 -2.43 -2.47
C HIS A 43 -2.77 -2.47 -3.87
N GLY A 44 -2.15 -3.62 -4.22
CA GLY A 44 -1.62 -3.91 -5.54
C GLY A 44 -2.68 -4.38 -6.56
N TYR A 45 -2.22 -4.61 -7.80
CA TYR A 45 -3.05 -5.20 -8.87
C TYR A 45 -3.64 -6.55 -8.44
N TYR A 46 -4.86 -6.84 -8.89
CA TYR A 46 -5.59 -8.08 -8.59
C TYR A 46 -5.99 -8.26 -7.11
N ASN A 47 -5.72 -7.29 -6.24
CA ASN A 47 -6.04 -7.28 -4.81
C ASN A 47 -7.25 -6.38 -4.49
N SER A 48 -7.64 -6.40 -3.24
CA SER A 48 -8.61 -5.47 -2.64
C SER A 48 -8.35 -5.33 -1.14
N LYS A 49 -9.09 -4.46 -0.47
CA LYS A 49 -9.08 -4.35 1.00
C LYS A 49 -9.46 -5.66 1.72
N GLN A 50 -10.08 -6.63 1.02
CA GLN A 50 -10.43 -7.94 1.58
C GLN A 50 -9.29 -8.97 1.44
N CYS A 51 -8.16 -8.63 0.82
CA CYS A 51 -7.00 -9.52 0.73
C CYS A 51 -6.53 -9.92 2.14
N LEU A 52 -6.46 -11.24 2.41
CA LEU A 52 -6.13 -11.76 3.72
C LEU A 52 -4.80 -11.23 4.27
N LEU A 53 -3.78 -11.13 3.42
CA LEU A 53 -2.45 -10.64 3.83
C LEU A 53 -2.49 -9.16 4.25
N LEU A 54 -3.31 -8.34 3.59
CA LEU A 54 -3.52 -6.94 3.96
C LEU A 54 -4.36 -6.80 5.23
N GLN A 55 -5.34 -7.69 5.45
CA GLN A 55 -6.10 -7.76 6.70
C GLN A 55 -5.19 -8.16 7.88
N GLN A 56 -4.24 -9.08 7.68
CA GLN A 56 -3.25 -9.43 8.69
C GLN A 56 -2.32 -8.25 9.02
N LEU A 57 -1.90 -7.48 8.01
CA LEU A 57 -1.14 -6.25 8.22
C LEU A 57 -1.96 -5.22 9.02
N THR A 58 -3.24 -5.06 8.69
CA THR A 58 -4.18 -4.20 9.44
C THR A 58 -4.24 -4.58 10.91
N GLN A 59 -4.36 -5.88 11.22
CA GLN A 59 -4.37 -6.36 12.60
C GLN A 59 -3.04 -6.10 13.33
N ALA A 60 -1.91 -6.24 12.61
CA ALA A 60 -0.59 -6.02 13.18
C ALA A 60 -0.33 -4.55 13.52
N LEU A 61 -0.78 -3.61 12.68
CA LEU A 61 -0.57 -2.16 12.86
C LEU A 61 -1.69 -1.50 13.67
N GLY A 62 -2.91 -2.06 13.65
CA GLY A 62 -4.11 -1.48 14.26
C GLY A 62 -4.09 -1.40 15.79
N LYS A 63 -3.03 -1.88 16.44
CA LYS A 63 -2.81 -1.68 17.88
C LYS A 63 -2.25 -0.29 18.21
N GLU A 64 -1.59 0.35 17.25
CA GLU A 64 -0.87 1.61 17.43
C GLU A 64 -1.47 2.74 16.58
N TYR A 65 -2.13 2.38 15.46
CA TYR A 65 -2.65 3.32 14.48
C TYR A 65 -4.10 3.00 14.13
N ASP A 66 -4.88 4.00 13.77
CA ASP A 66 -6.09 3.79 13.00
C ASP A 66 -5.70 3.36 11.58
N ILE A 67 -6.46 2.44 10.97
CA ILE A 67 -6.13 1.91 9.64
C ILE A 67 -7.26 2.20 8.65
N PHE A 68 -6.92 2.78 7.51
CA PHE A 68 -7.86 3.04 6.44
C PHE A 68 -7.51 2.22 5.19
N MET A 69 -8.40 1.33 4.80
CA MET A 69 -8.25 0.49 3.61
C MET A 69 -9.34 0.83 2.60
N PHE A 70 -9.00 0.82 1.33
CA PHE A 70 -9.96 1.05 0.26
C PHE A 70 -9.68 0.13 -0.94
N ASP A 71 -10.67 0.00 -1.82
CA ASP A 71 -10.49 -0.67 -3.11
C ASP A 71 -10.30 0.38 -4.19
N PHE A 72 -9.25 0.28 -5.00
CA PHE A 72 -9.17 1.07 -6.22
C PHE A 72 -10.31 0.73 -7.18
N ARG A 73 -10.68 1.66 -8.08
CA ARG A 73 -11.66 1.39 -9.15
C ARG A 73 -11.32 0.10 -9.89
N GLY A 74 -12.32 -0.62 -10.34
CA GLY A 74 -12.12 -1.90 -10.99
C GLY A 74 -11.75 -3.07 -10.07
N HIS A 75 -11.54 -2.85 -8.77
CA HIS A 75 -11.20 -3.87 -7.79
C HIS A 75 -12.26 -3.98 -6.68
N GLY A 76 -12.31 -5.12 -6.03
CA GLY A 76 -13.16 -5.38 -4.88
C GLY A 76 -14.59 -4.87 -5.04
N LYS A 77 -15.06 -4.06 -4.07
CA LYS A 77 -16.42 -3.49 -4.04
C LYS A 77 -16.51 -2.07 -4.63
N SER A 78 -15.41 -1.50 -5.12
CA SER A 78 -15.42 -0.20 -5.81
C SER A 78 -16.02 -0.32 -7.20
N SER A 79 -16.63 0.77 -7.69
CA SER A 79 -17.21 0.81 -9.04
C SER A 79 -16.16 0.97 -10.14
N GLY A 80 -16.60 0.98 -11.39
CA GLY A 80 -15.78 1.22 -12.56
C GLY A 80 -14.89 0.06 -12.96
N VAL A 81 -13.91 0.37 -13.79
CA VAL A 81 -12.92 -0.56 -14.35
C VAL A 81 -11.50 -0.05 -14.08
N PHE A 82 -10.54 -0.95 -14.02
CA PHE A 82 -9.14 -0.63 -13.84
C PHE A 82 -8.56 0.02 -15.10
N THR A 83 -8.00 1.21 -14.98
CA THR A 83 -7.46 1.99 -16.11
C THR A 83 -5.94 1.97 -16.21
N TRP A 84 -5.32 0.92 -15.65
CA TRP A 84 -3.88 0.66 -15.73
C TRP A 84 -3.01 1.81 -15.20
N THR A 85 -3.39 2.35 -14.05
CA THR A 85 -2.78 3.48 -13.33
C THR A 85 -3.03 4.87 -13.93
N SER A 86 -3.87 4.97 -14.97
CA SER A 86 -4.15 6.24 -15.63
C SER A 86 -5.07 7.17 -14.81
N ARG A 87 -6.09 6.64 -14.15
CA ARG A 87 -7.11 7.42 -13.42
C ARG A 87 -7.25 7.04 -11.93
N GLU A 88 -6.61 5.98 -11.48
CA GLU A 88 -6.66 5.51 -10.11
C GLU A 88 -6.10 6.53 -9.10
N GLY A 89 -5.32 7.51 -9.55
CA GLY A 89 -4.92 8.66 -8.75
C GLY A 89 -6.10 9.45 -8.16
N ASN A 90 -7.25 9.51 -8.87
CA ASN A 90 -8.46 10.15 -8.37
C ASN A 90 -9.06 9.39 -7.17
N ASP A 91 -8.88 8.07 -7.12
CA ASP A 91 -9.36 7.23 -6.02
C ASP A 91 -8.59 7.53 -4.74
N LEU A 92 -7.26 7.60 -4.83
CA LEU A 92 -6.42 7.96 -3.69
C LEU A 92 -6.66 9.41 -3.24
N ARG A 93 -6.86 10.36 -4.17
CA ARG A 93 -7.21 11.75 -3.81
C ARG A 93 -8.53 11.81 -3.05
N ALA A 94 -9.56 11.07 -3.46
CA ALA A 94 -10.83 11.01 -2.73
C ALA A 94 -10.66 10.43 -1.32
N VAL A 95 -9.76 9.46 -1.14
CA VAL A 95 -9.37 8.95 0.19
C VAL A 95 -8.69 10.04 1.01
N LEU A 96 -7.74 10.77 0.43
CA LEU A 96 -7.04 11.85 1.11
C LEU A 96 -7.98 13.02 1.45
N ASP A 97 -8.96 13.34 0.60
CA ASP A 97 -9.99 14.35 0.87
C ASP A 97 -10.82 13.98 2.10
N PHE A 98 -11.14 12.70 2.27
CA PHE A 98 -11.88 12.20 3.42
C PHE A 98 -11.05 12.12 4.71
N ILE A 99 -9.79 11.67 4.60
CA ILE A 99 -8.92 11.39 5.76
C ILE A 99 -8.25 12.65 6.31
N ALA A 100 -7.83 13.59 5.44
CA ALA A 100 -7.05 14.74 5.85
C ALA A 100 -7.68 15.59 6.98
N PRO A 101 -9.00 15.86 6.99
CA PRO A 101 -9.61 16.62 8.08
C PRO A 101 -9.77 15.84 9.40
N LEU A 102 -9.62 14.50 9.36
CA LEU A 102 -9.84 13.64 10.52
C LEU A 102 -8.57 13.37 11.34
N TYR A 103 -7.39 13.48 10.70
CA TYR A 103 -6.11 13.12 11.32
C TYR A 103 -5.05 14.18 11.06
N SER A 104 -4.30 14.53 12.11
CA SER A 104 -3.12 15.39 11.98
C SER A 104 -1.94 14.67 11.33
N GLN A 105 -1.79 13.35 11.57
CA GLN A 105 -0.70 12.53 11.09
C GLN A 105 -1.21 11.38 10.20
N LYS A 106 -0.67 11.26 9.00
CA LYS A 106 -1.12 10.33 7.96
C LYS A 106 0.05 9.60 7.33
N GLY A 107 0.16 8.30 7.63
CA GLY A 107 1.04 7.39 6.92
C GLY A 107 0.34 6.74 5.73
N LEU A 108 1.12 6.37 4.73
CA LEU A 108 0.65 5.59 3.59
C LEU A 108 1.54 4.37 3.40
N ILE A 109 0.93 3.19 3.28
CA ILE A 109 1.59 1.98 2.79
C ILE A 109 0.98 1.63 1.46
N ALA A 110 1.78 1.49 0.42
CA ALA A 110 1.27 1.14 -0.89
C ALA A 110 2.07 0.00 -1.53
N PHE A 111 1.35 -0.90 -2.19
CA PHE A 111 1.89 -2.12 -2.76
C PHE A 111 1.86 -2.11 -4.28
N SER A 112 2.98 -2.41 -4.95
CA SER A 112 3.08 -2.64 -6.39
C SER A 112 2.38 -1.55 -7.22
N MET A 113 1.29 -1.86 -7.91
CA MET A 113 0.42 -0.91 -8.62
C MET A 113 0.01 0.28 -7.72
N GLY A 114 -0.45 0.01 -6.50
CA GLY A 114 -0.85 1.06 -5.55
C GLY A 114 0.31 1.99 -5.20
N ALA A 115 1.54 1.46 -5.12
CA ALA A 115 2.73 2.26 -4.89
C ALA A 115 3.07 3.18 -6.09
N SER A 116 2.93 2.68 -7.32
CA SER A 116 3.05 3.50 -8.53
C SER A 116 2.07 4.67 -8.55
N ILE A 117 0.79 4.39 -8.27
CA ILE A 117 -0.27 5.40 -8.20
C ILE A 117 0.04 6.41 -7.09
N SER A 118 0.46 5.93 -5.92
CA SER A 118 0.78 6.79 -4.78
C SER A 118 1.94 7.74 -5.07
N ILE A 119 3.01 7.29 -5.71
CA ILE A 119 4.12 8.15 -6.12
C ILE A 119 3.62 9.29 -7.01
N ASN A 120 2.80 8.98 -8.03
CA ASN A 120 2.29 9.98 -8.96
C ASN A 120 1.34 10.99 -8.27
N VAL A 121 0.53 10.55 -7.30
CA VAL A 121 -0.32 11.45 -6.51
C VAL A 121 0.51 12.32 -5.58
N LEU A 122 1.42 11.73 -4.79
CA LEU A 122 2.19 12.44 -3.77
C LEU A 122 3.20 13.45 -4.34
N ALA A 123 3.54 13.36 -5.63
CA ALA A 123 4.35 14.35 -6.31
C ALA A 123 3.72 15.77 -6.24
N ASN A 124 2.39 15.85 -6.20
CA ASN A 124 1.64 17.11 -6.18
C ASN A 124 0.68 17.24 -4.97
N ASP A 125 0.59 16.22 -4.13
CA ASP A 125 -0.29 16.17 -2.95
C ASP A 125 0.55 16.00 -1.69
N LYS A 126 0.48 16.96 -0.77
CA LYS A 126 1.31 17.02 0.45
C LYS A 126 0.58 16.56 1.72
N ARG A 127 -0.58 15.93 1.58
CA ARG A 127 -1.43 15.55 2.72
C ARG A 127 -0.98 14.29 3.47
N VAL A 128 0.00 13.54 2.94
CA VAL A 128 0.63 12.41 3.61
C VAL A 128 1.93 12.87 4.26
N ASP A 129 2.23 12.36 5.45
CA ASP A 129 3.39 12.77 6.25
C ASP A 129 4.54 11.76 6.18
N SER A 130 4.25 10.49 5.88
CA SER A 130 5.25 9.41 5.73
C SER A 130 4.76 8.32 4.78
N PHE A 131 5.65 7.76 3.96
CA PHE A 131 5.30 6.80 2.92
C PHE A 131 6.16 5.53 2.97
N VAL A 132 5.50 4.37 2.95
CA VAL A 132 6.12 3.05 2.76
C VAL A 132 5.74 2.51 1.38
N CYS A 133 6.73 2.39 0.51
CA CYS A 133 6.60 2.02 -0.89
C CYS A 133 7.08 0.58 -1.10
N VAL A 134 6.16 -0.36 -1.36
CA VAL A 134 6.47 -1.79 -1.40
C VAL A 134 6.42 -2.31 -2.84
N SER A 135 7.54 -2.85 -3.34
CA SER A 135 7.67 -3.47 -4.67
C SER A 135 7.11 -2.61 -5.81
N ALA A 136 7.38 -1.30 -5.80
CA ALA A 136 6.83 -0.38 -6.79
C ALA A 136 7.53 -0.50 -8.14
N PRO A 137 6.80 -0.60 -9.26
CA PRO A 137 7.36 -0.39 -10.58
C PRO A 137 7.73 1.08 -10.78
N SER A 138 8.96 1.36 -11.21
CA SER A 138 9.42 2.72 -11.55
C SER A 138 8.85 3.22 -12.88
N ASP A 139 8.53 2.29 -13.78
CA ASP A 139 7.89 2.51 -15.07
C ASP A 139 7.09 1.25 -15.44
N MET A 140 5.78 1.38 -15.60
CA MET A 140 4.89 0.26 -15.96
C MET A 140 5.19 -0.34 -17.35
N SER A 141 5.80 0.44 -18.24
CA SER A 141 6.18 -0.03 -19.58
C SER A 141 7.47 -0.87 -19.60
N ARG A 142 8.20 -0.89 -18.48
CA ARG A 142 9.49 -1.57 -18.35
C ARG A 142 9.44 -2.77 -17.39
N ILE A 143 8.26 -3.31 -17.14
CA ILE A 143 8.14 -4.53 -16.32
C ILE A 143 8.70 -5.70 -17.13
N ASP A 144 9.74 -6.31 -16.58
CA ASP A 144 10.43 -7.48 -17.12
C ASP A 144 10.29 -8.64 -16.14
N TYR A 145 9.34 -9.52 -16.37
CA TYR A 145 9.07 -10.66 -15.49
C TYR A 145 10.29 -11.57 -15.38
N TRP A 146 10.75 -11.78 -14.14
CA TRP A 146 11.85 -12.69 -13.87
C TRP A 146 11.34 -14.10 -13.55
N VAL A 147 10.86 -14.78 -14.55
CA VAL A 147 10.20 -16.11 -14.42
C VAL A 147 11.07 -17.17 -13.74
N TRP A 148 12.38 -17.05 -13.80
CA TRP A 148 13.32 -17.95 -13.12
C TRP A 148 13.33 -17.82 -11.60
N ALA A 149 12.84 -16.70 -11.05
CA ALA A 149 12.68 -16.48 -9.62
C ALA A 149 11.31 -16.95 -9.11
N LEU A 150 10.41 -17.35 -10.00
CA LEU A 150 9.06 -17.82 -9.67
C LEU A 150 9.10 -19.14 -8.86
N ASP A 151 8.51 -19.13 -7.68
CA ASP A 151 8.19 -20.32 -6.91
C ASP A 151 6.73 -20.70 -7.21
N TRP A 152 6.54 -21.68 -8.10
CA TRP A 152 5.21 -22.11 -8.51
C TRP A 152 4.30 -22.41 -7.32
N LYS A 153 4.80 -23.12 -6.31
CA LYS A 153 3.99 -23.52 -5.14
C LYS A 153 3.59 -22.31 -4.27
N LYS A 154 4.53 -21.41 -4.01
CA LYS A 154 4.29 -20.26 -3.16
C LYS A 154 3.60 -19.11 -3.88
N ASP A 155 3.93 -18.87 -5.14
CA ASP A 155 3.50 -17.65 -5.83
C ASP A 155 2.25 -17.88 -6.69
N VAL A 156 2.11 -19.03 -7.33
CA VAL A 156 1.00 -19.32 -8.24
C VAL A 156 0.01 -20.31 -7.65
N ALA A 157 0.49 -21.45 -7.17
CA ALA A 157 -0.41 -22.47 -6.63
C ALA A 157 -1.16 -21.99 -5.37
N TYR A 158 -0.54 -21.10 -4.57
CA TYR A 158 -1.22 -20.44 -3.46
C TYR A 158 -2.48 -19.69 -3.90
N ILE A 159 -2.41 -18.93 -4.99
CA ILE A 159 -3.57 -18.19 -5.53
C ILE A 159 -4.58 -19.17 -6.17
N LEU A 160 -4.11 -20.16 -6.91
CA LEU A 160 -5.00 -21.04 -7.68
C LEU A 160 -5.71 -22.10 -6.84
N PHE A 161 -5.03 -22.69 -5.86
CA PHE A 161 -5.50 -23.87 -5.14
C PHE A 161 -5.79 -23.63 -3.65
N ASN A 162 -5.26 -22.56 -3.04
CA ASN A 162 -5.53 -22.24 -1.63
C ASN A 162 -6.71 -21.26 -1.53
N SER A 163 -7.70 -21.58 -0.68
CA SER A 163 -8.87 -20.72 -0.45
C SER A 163 -8.46 -19.33 0.07
N GLN A 164 -7.50 -19.28 0.98
CA GLN A 164 -6.98 -18.01 1.52
C GLN A 164 -6.28 -17.17 0.45
N GLY A 165 -5.61 -17.80 -0.52
CA GLY A 165 -4.98 -17.12 -1.64
C GLY A 165 -5.96 -16.43 -2.58
N LYS A 166 -7.24 -16.86 -2.59
CA LYS A 166 -8.30 -16.31 -3.45
C LYS A 166 -9.06 -15.15 -2.80
N ILE A 167 -9.05 -15.04 -1.47
CA ILE A 167 -9.83 -14.04 -0.74
C ILE A 167 -9.40 -12.62 -1.14
N GLY A 168 -10.35 -11.83 -1.59
CA GLY A 168 -10.13 -10.43 -1.98
C GLY A 168 -9.39 -10.24 -3.31
N LYS A 169 -9.19 -11.31 -4.08
CA LYS A 169 -8.55 -11.24 -5.40
C LYS A 169 -9.56 -11.01 -6.51
N GLY A 170 -9.17 -10.21 -7.49
CA GLY A 170 -9.96 -9.96 -8.69
C GLY A 170 -9.83 -8.55 -9.21
N VAL A 171 -10.05 -8.39 -10.51
CA VAL A 171 -10.02 -7.10 -11.20
C VAL A 171 -11.01 -7.09 -12.36
N ARG A 172 -11.62 -5.96 -12.61
CA ARG A 172 -12.41 -5.66 -13.81
C ARG A 172 -11.57 -4.80 -14.73
N PRO A 173 -10.91 -5.38 -15.76
CA PRO A 173 -10.00 -4.65 -16.62
C PRO A 173 -10.75 -3.61 -17.47
N GLY A 174 -10.11 -2.49 -17.73
CA GLY A 174 -10.57 -1.42 -18.58
C GLY A 174 -9.54 -1.03 -19.64
N PRO A 175 -9.64 0.16 -20.23
CA PRO A 175 -8.79 0.60 -21.34
C PRO A 175 -7.32 0.71 -20.91
N PHE A 176 -6.45 -0.06 -21.56
CA PHE A 176 -5.01 -0.10 -21.28
C PHE A 176 -4.20 0.94 -22.09
N TRP A 177 -4.81 1.56 -23.10
CA TRP A 177 -4.17 2.52 -24.01
C TRP A 177 -4.15 3.95 -23.49
N LEU A 178 -4.78 4.24 -22.35
CA LEU A 178 -4.77 5.57 -21.75
C LEU A 178 -3.35 5.98 -21.35
N ALA A 179 -3.06 7.27 -21.43
CA ALA A 179 -1.78 7.83 -21.00
C ALA A 179 -1.53 7.56 -19.51
N LYS A 180 -0.30 7.23 -19.18
CA LYS A 180 0.13 6.90 -17.81
C LYS A 180 1.31 7.75 -17.41
N GLU A 181 1.30 8.23 -16.20
CA GLU A 181 2.47 8.86 -15.60
C GLU A 181 3.47 7.79 -15.13
N LYS A 182 4.76 8.11 -15.24
CA LYS A 182 5.83 7.24 -14.80
C LYS A 182 6.26 7.64 -13.38
N PRO A 183 6.22 6.74 -12.41
CA PRO A 183 6.69 7.02 -11.04
C PRO A 183 8.12 7.58 -10.98
N ILE A 184 9.00 7.09 -11.87
CA ILE A 184 10.40 7.54 -11.93
C ILE A 184 10.55 9.04 -12.27
N ASP A 185 9.58 9.65 -12.96
CA ASP A 185 9.61 11.06 -13.30
C ASP A 185 9.01 11.95 -12.21
N ASN A 186 8.31 11.35 -11.26
CA ASN A 186 7.56 12.02 -10.20
C ASN A 186 8.17 11.86 -8.80
N ILE A 187 8.89 10.76 -8.53
CA ILE A 187 9.41 10.45 -7.19
C ILE A 187 10.30 11.54 -6.60
N GLY A 188 11.10 12.23 -7.43
CA GLY A 188 11.98 13.32 -7.00
C GLY A 188 11.23 14.58 -6.48
N LYS A 189 9.93 14.69 -6.73
CA LYS A 189 9.09 15.79 -6.23
C LYS A 189 8.53 15.52 -4.82
N ILE A 190 8.67 14.29 -4.33
CA ILE A 190 8.20 13.88 -3.00
C ILE A 190 9.23 14.32 -1.96
N THR A 191 8.79 15.12 -1.00
CA THR A 191 9.63 15.71 0.05
C THR A 191 9.44 15.06 1.42
N ILE A 192 8.39 14.25 1.60
CA ILE A 192 8.14 13.51 2.84
C ILE A 192 9.10 12.32 2.96
N PRO A 193 9.29 11.76 4.16
CA PRO A 193 10.05 10.53 4.37
C PRO A 193 9.49 9.37 3.54
N VAL A 194 10.36 8.63 2.82
CA VAL A 194 9.97 7.47 2.00
C VAL A 194 10.83 6.26 2.34
N MET A 195 10.20 5.16 2.74
CA MET A 195 10.85 3.85 2.86
C MET A 195 10.45 2.95 1.69
N PHE A 196 11.45 2.41 1.00
CA PHE A 196 11.26 1.38 -0.03
C PHE A 196 11.49 0.00 0.59
N ILE A 197 10.55 -0.93 0.40
CA ILE A 197 10.71 -2.34 0.77
C ILE A 197 10.56 -3.19 -0.49
N HIS A 198 11.50 -4.09 -0.75
CA HIS A 198 11.47 -4.96 -1.91
C HIS A 198 11.97 -6.37 -1.57
N GLY A 199 11.29 -7.38 -2.09
CA GLY A 199 11.77 -8.75 -2.00
C GLY A 199 12.86 -9.02 -3.03
N SER A 200 14.02 -9.59 -2.62
CA SER A 200 15.11 -9.82 -3.57
C SER A 200 14.82 -10.92 -4.61
N ARG A 201 13.74 -11.69 -4.40
CA ARG A 201 13.23 -12.72 -5.33
C ARG A 201 11.88 -12.35 -5.95
N ASP A 202 11.61 -11.05 -6.04
CA ASP A 202 10.42 -10.54 -6.72
C ASP A 202 10.52 -10.81 -8.23
N TRP A 203 9.71 -11.77 -8.72
CA TRP A 203 9.70 -12.15 -10.13
C TRP A 203 8.77 -11.29 -10.99
N VAL A 204 7.90 -10.48 -10.35
CA VAL A 204 6.92 -9.61 -11.03
C VAL A 204 7.53 -8.25 -11.29
N ILE A 205 8.02 -7.60 -10.25
CA ILE A 205 8.71 -6.31 -10.30
C ILE A 205 10.12 -6.51 -9.77
N ARG A 206 11.11 -6.39 -10.63
CA ARG A 206 12.50 -6.64 -10.24
C ARG A 206 13.00 -5.56 -9.27
N PRO A 207 13.89 -5.90 -8.31
CA PRO A 207 14.40 -4.99 -7.28
C PRO A 207 14.99 -3.68 -7.80
N TRP A 208 15.60 -3.69 -9.01
CA TRP A 208 16.19 -2.49 -9.61
C TRP A 208 15.17 -1.34 -9.78
N HIS A 209 13.87 -1.63 -9.87
CA HIS A 209 12.83 -0.60 -9.91
C HIS A 209 12.81 0.22 -8.61
N SER A 210 12.83 -0.42 -7.44
CA SER A 210 12.92 0.29 -6.16
C SER A 210 14.25 1.00 -5.97
N GLU A 211 15.34 0.42 -6.44
CA GLU A 211 16.67 1.05 -6.41
C GLU A 211 16.68 2.34 -7.23
N ALA A 212 16.12 2.31 -8.47
CA ALA A 212 16.02 3.48 -9.32
C ALA A 212 15.15 4.59 -8.70
N LEU A 213 14.02 4.23 -8.08
CA LEU A 213 13.17 5.18 -7.36
C LEU A 213 13.92 5.77 -6.15
N TYR A 214 14.55 4.93 -5.34
CA TYR A 214 15.34 5.34 -4.18
C TYR A 214 16.42 6.35 -4.57
N GLN A 215 17.18 6.11 -5.64
CA GLN A 215 18.22 7.03 -6.09
C GLN A 215 17.68 8.43 -6.41
N LYS A 216 16.49 8.54 -7.01
CA LYS A 216 15.87 9.81 -7.38
C LYS A 216 15.10 10.51 -6.25
N THR A 217 14.81 9.81 -5.16
CA THR A 217 14.10 10.40 -4.00
C THR A 217 14.99 11.42 -3.30
N GLY A 218 14.50 12.63 -3.06
CA GLY A 218 15.29 13.76 -2.54
C GLY A 218 15.33 13.88 -1.01
N GLY A 219 14.25 13.48 -0.30
CA GLY A 219 14.11 13.67 1.15
C GLY A 219 14.73 12.54 1.98
N LEU A 220 14.31 12.45 3.26
CA LEU A 220 14.63 11.33 4.13
C LEU A 220 14.16 10.03 3.47
N LYS A 221 15.07 9.09 3.27
CA LYS A 221 14.78 7.86 2.56
C LYS A 221 15.51 6.65 3.14
N LYS A 222 14.86 5.49 3.05
CA LYS A 222 15.41 4.19 3.45
C LYS A 222 15.07 3.16 2.37
N ILE A 223 15.94 2.20 2.12
CA ILE A 223 15.66 1.04 1.27
C ILE A 223 15.96 -0.24 2.01
N ILE A 224 15.02 -1.18 1.98
CA ILE A 224 15.10 -2.50 2.61
C ILE A 224 14.94 -3.56 1.54
N SER A 225 15.95 -4.40 1.37
CA SER A 225 15.88 -5.61 0.54
C SER A 225 15.65 -6.81 1.44
N ILE A 226 14.47 -7.45 1.36
CA ILE A 226 14.19 -8.70 2.08
C ILE A 226 14.77 -9.86 1.29
N LYS A 227 15.80 -10.51 1.83
CA LYS A 227 16.48 -11.64 1.18
C LYS A 227 15.51 -12.77 0.89
N ASN A 228 15.49 -13.25 -0.34
CA ASN A 228 14.57 -14.26 -0.86
C ASN A 228 13.07 -13.86 -0.75
N GLY A 229 12.78 -12.60 -0.45
CA GLY A 229 11.42 -12.10 -0.37
C GLY A 229 10.72 -12.13 -1.72
N PRO A 230 9.42 -12.48 -1.75
CA PRO A 230 8.57 -12.45 -2.93
C PRO A 230 8.03 -11.05 -3.23
N HIS A 231 7.09 -10.97 -4.20
CA HIS A 231 6.45 -9.73 -4.62
C HIS A 231 5.47 -9.17 -3.57
N ALA A 232 5.58 -7.88 -3.30
CA ALA A 232 4.58 -7.02 -2.65
C ALA A 232 3.95 -7.62 -1.37
N GLU A 233 2.63 -7.82 -1.33
CA GLU A 233 1.91 -8.32 -0.16
C GLU A 233 2.31 -9.74 0.26
N TYR A 234 2.93 -10.53 -0.61
CA TYR A 234 3.44 -11.85 -0.24
C TYR A 234 4.62 -11.80 0.73
N LEU A 235 5.22 -10.61 0.94
CA LEU A 235 6.14 -10.38 2.05
C LEU A 235 5.46 -10.61 3.41
N MET A 236 4.17 -10.30 3.54
CA MET A 236 3.37 -10.61 4.72
C MET A 236 3.10 -12.11 4.89
N ARG A 237 3.12 -12.90 3.81
CA ARG A 237 2.98 -14.36 3.87
C ARG A 237 4.28 -15.03 4.35
N ASP A 238 5.42 -14.63 3.78
CA ASP A 238 6.69 -15.35 3.94
C ASP A 238 7.61 -14.73 5.00
N TYR A 239 7.50 -13.42 5.24
CA TYR A 239 8.37 -12.66 6.15
C TYR A 239 7.58 -11.68 7.04
N PRO A 240 6.43 -12.08 7.65
CA PRO A 240 5.55 -11.14 8.35
C PRO A 240 6.24 -10.39 9.49
N THR A 241 7.04 -11.09 10.29
CA THR A 241 7.72 -10.49 11.45
C THR A 241 8.70 -9.39 11.02
N GLN A 242 9.55 -9.67 10.03
CA GLN A 242 10.53 -8.70 9.54
C GLN A 242 9.82 -7.52 8.87
N PHE A 243 8.85 -7.79 7.99
CA PHE A 243 8.11 -6.75 7.28
C PHE A 243 7.38 -5.80 8.25
N VAL A 244 6.64 -6.34 9.20
CA VAL A 244 5.89 -5.54 10.18
C VAL A 244 6.83 -4.74 11.08
N ALA A 245 7.95 -5.32 11.52
CA ALA A 245 8.93 -4.62 12.35
C ALA A 245 9.53 -3.41 11.63
N GLU A 246 9.92 -3.55 10.36
CA GLU A 246 10.46 -2.44 9.56
C GLU A 246 9.42 -1.33 9.35
N VAL A 247 8.17 -1.69 9.04
CA VAL A 247 7.09 -0.73 8.86
C VAL A 247 6.78 0.03 10.16
N LYS A 248 6.70 -0.67 11.29
CA LYS A 248 6.45 -0.05 12.60
C LYS A 248 7.56 0.90 13.01
N SER A 249 8.83 0.46 12.92
CA SER A 249 9.97 1.30 13.21
C SER A 249 9.96 2.57 12.35
N TRP A 250 9.69 2.44 11.05
CA TRP A 250 9.64 3.58 10.15
C TRP A 250 8.57 4.61 10.53
N PHE A 251 7.35 4.17 10.80
CA PHE A 251 6.28 5.10 11.17
C PHE A 251 6.46 5.69 12.58
N LEU A 252 7.05 4.93 13.51
CA LEU A 252 7.42 5.47 14.81
C LEU A 252 8.40 6.65 14.67
N ASP A 253 9.41 6.50 13.82
CA ASP A 253 10.46 7.50 13.61
C ASP A 253 9.97 8.71 12.78
N THR A 254 8.95 8.55 11.93
CA THR A 254 8.58 9.55 10.92
C THR A 254 7.19 10.16 11.09
N LEU A 255 6.26 9.50 11.79
CA LEU A 255 4.94 10.04 12.08
C LEU A 255 4.84 10.61 13.49
N ILE A 256 5.37 9.89 14.49
CA ILE A 256 5.32 10.36 15.88
C ILE A 256 6.51 11.28 16.08
N LYS A 257 6.39 12.53 15.65
CA LYS A 257 7.33 13.56 16.12
C LYS A 257 7.10 13.70 17.62
N ASN A 258 8.10 13.30 18.42
CA ASN A 258 8.18 13.75 19.79
C ASN A 258 8.21 15.28 19.72
N ASP A 259 7.17 15.94 20.25
CA ASP A 259 7.22 17.35 20.57
C ASP A 259 8.31 17.50 21.64
N SER A 260 9.54 17.74 21.19
CA SER A 260 10.69 18.07 22.02
C SER A 260 10.94 19.56 22.00
#